data_0920645d6a573a7883962ca3ef42c948
#
_entry.id   0920645d6a573a7883962ca3ef42c948
#
_cell.length_a   1.000
_cell.length_b   1.000
_cell.length_c   1.000
_cell.angle_alpha   90.00
_cell.angle_beta   90.00
_cell.angle_gamma   90.00
#
_symmetry.space_group_name_H-M   'P 1'
#
loop_
_entity.id
_entity.type
_entity.pdbx_description
1 polymer ?
#
loop_
_entity_poly.entity_id
_entity_poly.type
_entity_poly.pdbx_seq_one_letter_code
_entity_poly.pdbx_strand_id
1 'polypeptide(L)'
;MKKLLTLLLAFSIMPAFADMSGNVAYTSDYMWRGQSQSLGGGAFQAGVELDYEGFFVGAWASEVDFGDDSASLEYDLYGGYNFQVSDKLSMSVGVMQYRWDDNDIEMVEEAFAHFSTRLVDFQYAVDTDNSDNDYMELRLKAPFVDVVGVEFVYGRFPDDSTWKGLNLSKSWDKVDLGLMIMEDAKDGQFSDNVSLTLAYKL
;
A
#
# COMPACT_ATOMS: atom_id res chain seq x y z
N MET A 1 6.96 21.01 10.40
CA MET A 1 7.24 20.75 11.84
C MET A 1 5.98 20.60 12.69
N LYS A 2 4.90 21.40 12.52
CA LYS A 2 3.68 21.27 13.33
C LYS A 2 2.89 19.99 13.08
N LYS A 3 2.81 19.50 11.83
CA LYS A 3 2.07 18.28 11.45
C LYS A 3 2.73 16.99 11.99
N LEU A 4 4.06 16.90 12.02
CA LEU A 4 4.78 15.75 12.57
C LEU A 4 4.58 15.58 14.08
N LEU A 5 4.44 16.69 14.80
CA LEU A 5 4.22 16.67 16.25
C LEU A 5 2.85 16.07 16.62
N THR A 6 1.85 16.23 15.75
CA THR A 6 0.49 15.71 15.98
C THR A 6 0.45 14.18 15.85
N LEU A 7 1.20 13.61 14.92
CA LEU A 7 1.25 12.15 14.72
C LEU A 7 2.08 11.46 15.84
N LEU A 8 3.19 12.06 16.25
CA LEU A 8 4.00 11.58 17.39
C LEU A 8 3.22 11.62 18.71
N LEU A 9 2.31 12.58 18.90
CA LEU A 9 1.42 12.64 20.06
C LEU A 9 0.36 11.52 20.04
N ALA A 10 -0.11 11.08 18.87
CA ALA A 10 -1.04 9.96 18.76
C ALA A 10 -0.39 8.65 19.23
N PHE A 11 0.87 8.39 18.89
CA PHE A 11 1.63 7.22 19.36
C PHE A 11 1.82 7.19 20.90
N SER A 12 1.92 8.35 21.54
CA SER A 12 2.14 8.43 22.99
C SER A 12 0.88 8.25 23.86
N ILE A 13 -0.31 8.16 23.22
CA ILE A 13 -1.61 8.04 23.92
C ILE A 13 -2.22 6.63 23.74
N MET A 14 -1.58 5.74 22.95
CA MET A 14 -2.13 4.40 22.72
C MET A 14 -2.10 3.57 24.01
N PRO A 15 -3.23 2.93 24.35
CA PRO A 15 -3.31 2.13 25.56
C PRO A 15 -2.45 0.88 25.46
N ALA A 16 -2.05 0.34 26.61
CA ALA A 16 -1.23 -0.87 26.72
C ALA A 16 -1.92 -2.16 26.18
N PHE A 17 -3.12 -2.05 25.61
CA PHE A 17 -3.93 -3.13 25.04
C PHE A 17 -4.07 -3.03 23.52
N ALA A 18 -3.30 -2.17 22.84
CA ALA A 18 -3.27 -2.13 21.39
C ALA A 18 -2.61 -3.40 20.87
N ASP A 19 -3.22 -4.04 19.88
CA ASP A 19 -2.60 -5.12 19.13
C ASP A 19 -1.53 -4.53 18.21
N MET A 20 -0.33 -5.08 18.28
CA MET A 20 0.80 -4.66 17.44
C MET A 20 1.10 -5.74 16.42
N SER A 21 1.18 -5.34 15.16
CA SER A 21 1.63 -6.18 14.06
C SER A 21 2.78 -5.52 13.32
N GLY A 22 3.55 -6.30 12.60
CA GLY A 22 4.63 -5.79 11.77
C GLY A 22 5.15 -6.83 10.81
N ASN A 23 5.89 -6.37 9.83
CA ASN A 23 6.57 -7.25 8.89
C ASN A 23 7.91 -6.66 8.43
N VAL A 24 8.74 -7.54 7.90
CA VAL A 24 9.89 -7.19 7.07
C VAL A 24 9.78 -7.98 5.77
N ALA A 25 10.10 -7.37 4.65
CA ALA A 25 9.99 -8.00 3.35
C ALA A 25 11.17 -7.65 2.44
N TYR A 26 11.37 -8.47 1.44
CA TYR A 26 12.20 -8.18 0.28
C TYR A 26 11.37 -8.41 -0.97
N THR A 27 11.32 -7.43 -1.86
CA THR A 27 10.69 -7.54 -3.17
C THR A 27 11.74 -7.42 -4.27
N SER A 28 11.56 -8.15 -5.39
CA SER A 28 12.47 -8.06 -6.52
C SER A 28 12.31 -6.78 -7.33
N ASP A 29 11.16 -6.10 -7.16
CA ASP A 29 10.84 -4.79 -7.72
C ASP A 29 9.74 -4.19 -6.85
N TYR A 30 9.95 -2.98 -6.34
CA TYR A 30 8.91 -2.28 -5.59
C TYR A 30 7.91 -1.65 -6.57
N MET A 31 6.73 -2.23 -6.63
CA MET A 31 5.66 -1.78 -7.52
C MET A 31 4.59 -1.04 -6.74
N TRP A 32 4.33 0.21 -7.09
CA TRP A 32 3.28 1.04 -6.53
C TRP A 32 2.34 1.54 -7.64
N ARG A 33 1.06 1.19 -7.54
CA ARG A 33 0.01 1.59 -8.50
C ARG A 33 0.40 1.38 -9.97
N GLY A 34 1.02 0.22 -10.28
CA GLY A 34 1.42 -0.14 -11.63
C GLY A 34 2.77 0.43 -12.08
N GLN A 35 3.51 1.10 -11.22
CA GLN A 35 4.79 1.72 -11.55
C GLN A 35 5.90 1.20 -10.63
N SER A 36 7.07 0.91 -11.20
CA SER A 36 8.27 0.56 -10.43
C SER A 36 8.78 1.79 -9.68
N GLN A 37 9.04 1.61 -8.39
CA GLN A 37 9.66 2.60 -7.51
C GLN A 37 11.14 2.29 -7.26
N SER A 38 11.65 1.19 -7.82
CA SER A 38 13.03 0.74 -7.66
C SER A 38 13.72 0.42 -9.00
N LEU A 39 13.19 0.96 -10.11
CA LEU A 39 13.70 0.75 -11.49
C LEU A 39 13.96 -0.72 -11.85
N GLY A 40 13.10 -1.64 -11.39
CA GLY A 40 13.27 -3.08 -11.56
C GLY A 40 14.33 -3.68 -10.65
N GLY A 41 14.85 -2.93 -9.69
CA GLY A 41 15.78 -3.39 -8.66
C GLY A 41 15.07 -3.93 -7.42
N GLY A 42 15.79 -4.74 -6.62
CA GLY A 42 15.25 -5.23 -5.37
C GLY A 42 15.17 -4.15 -4.30
N ALA A 43 14.15 -4.25 -3.41
CA ALA A 43 13.94 -3.32 -2.30
C ALA A 43 13.64 -4.06 -1.00
N PHE A 44 14.29 -3.66 0.09
CA PHE A 44 13.89 -4.04 1.45
C PHE A 44 12.77 -3.15 1.94
N GLN A 45 11.81 -3.76 2.62
CA GLN A 45 10.61 -3.10 3.12
C GLN A 45 10.36 -3.51 4.57
N ALA A 46 9.80 -2.61 5.38
CA ALA A 46 9.39 -2.91 6.75
C ALA A 46 8.16 -2.10 7.13
N GLY A 47 7.29 -2.69 7.95
CA GLY A 47 6.10 -2.01 8.44
C GLY A 47 5.78 -2.39 9.88
N VAL A 48 5.11 -1.47 10.58
CA VAL A 48 4.53 -1.68 11.90
C VAL A 48 3.20 -0.98 11.99
N GLU A 49 2.21 -1.63 12.62
CA GLU A 49 0.87 -1.10 12.84
C GLU A 49 0.40 -1.40 14.26
N LEU A 50 -0.33 -0.48 14.82
CA LEU A 50 -1.01 -0.59 16.10
C LEU A 50 -2.51 -0.45 15.87
N ASP A 51 -3.28 -1.41 16.37
CA ASP A 51 -4.73 -1.46 16.30
C ASP A 51 -5.34 -1.37 17.69
N TYR A 52 -6.36 -0.54 17.84
CA TYR A 52 -7.14 -0.45 19.06
C TYR A 52 -8.60 -0.06 18.80
N GLU A 53 -9.54 -0.93 19.11
CA GLU A 53 -10.99 -0.70 18.97
C GLU A 53 -11.40 -0.15 17.59
N GLY A 54 -10.73 -0.63 16.53
CA GLY A 54 -10.96 -0.20 15.15
C GLY A 54 -10.08 0.97 14.71
N PHE A 55 -9.49 1.75 15.62
CA PHE A 55 -8.49 2.72 15.25
C PHE A 55 -7.17 2.03 14.91
N PHE A 56 -6.54 2.46 13.85
CA PHE A 56 -5.20 2.00 13.47
C PHE A 56 -4.27 3.18 13.22
N VAL A 57 -2.99 2.97 13.48
CA VAL A 57 -1.92 3.87 13.09
C VAL A 57 -0.69 3.05 12.78
N GLY A 58 0.00 3.38 11.69
CA GLY A 58 1.15 2.63 11.26
C GLY A 58 2.22 3.49 10.61
N ALA A 59 3.36 2.85 10.43
CA ALA A 59 4.48 3.35 9.64
C ALA A 59 5.00 2.23 8.75
N TRP A 60 5.39 2.60 7.55
CA TRP A 60 6.01 1.70 6.59
C TRP A 60 7.20 2.39 5.92
N ALA A 61 8.18 1.63 5.47
CA ALA A 61 9.33 2.14 4.73
C ALA A 61 9.81 1.13 3.69
N SER A 62 10.37 1.65 2.60
CA SER A 62 10.97 0.88 1.50
C SER A 62 12.18 1.58 0.93
N GLU A 63 13.15 0.81 0.50
CA GLU A 63 14.15 1.29 -0.45
C GLU A 63 13.46 1.67 -1.76
N VAL A 64 13.92 2.78 -2.37
CA VAL A 64 13.49 3.29 -3.68
C VAL A 64 14.69 3.66 -4.53
N ASP A 65 14.49 3.72 -5.85
CA ASP A 65 15.47 4.19 -6.82
C ASP A 65 14.73 4.86 -7.98
N PHE A 66 14.86 6.17 -8.11
CA PHE A 66 14.25 6.95 -9.20
C PHE A 66 15.24 7.26 -10.33
N GLY A 67 16.50 6.76 -10.24
CA GLY A 67 17.51 6.86 -11.31
C GLY A 67 18.28 8.17 -11.39
N ASP A 68 18.02 9.11 -10.48
CA ASP A 68 18.60 10.46 -10.48
C ASP A 68 19.32 10.83 -9.17
N ASP A 69 19.60 9.83 -8.32
CA ASP A 69 20.18 9.98 -6.98
C ASP A 69 19.35 10.89 -6.04
N SER A 70 18.03 11.09 -6.33
CA SER A 70 17.18 12.00 -5.58
C SER A 70 16.73 11.43 -4.25
N ALA A 71 16.29 10.17 -4.20
CA ALA A 71 15.87 9.49 -2.97
C ALA A 71 16.32 8.03 -2.96
N SER A 72 16.60 7.52 -1.78
CA SER A 72 16.95 6.11 -1.55
C SER A 72 15.99 5.42 -0.59
N LEU A 73 15.16 6.18 0.12
CA LEU A 73 14.21 5.68 1.11
C LEU A 73 12.89 6.45 1.01
N GLU A 74 11.80 5.70 0.90
CA GLU A 74 10.43 6.14 1.14
C GLU A 74 10.01 5.71 2.54
N TYR A 75 9.25 6.56 3.24
CA TYR A 75 8.62 6.22 4.50
C TYR A 75 7.23 6.85 4.60
N ASP A 76 6.27 6.00 4.94
CA ASP A 76 4.87 6.34 5.01
C ASP A 76 4.39 6.37 6.44
N LEU A 77 3.53 7.33 6.76
CA LEU A 77 2.83 7.41 8.02
C LEU A 77 1.34 7.42 7.74
N TYR A 78 0.60 6.50 8.36
CA TYR A 78 -0.83 6.39 8.10
C TYR A 78 -1.63 6.15 9.37
N GLY A 79 -2.92 6.41 9.29
CA GLY A 79 -3.85 6.10 10.36
C GLY A 79 -5.28 6.30 9.95
N GLY A 80 -6.18 5.66 10.68
CA GLY A 80 -7.58 5.68 10.32
C GLY A 80 -8.47 4.88 11.28
N TYR A 81 -9.60 4.48 10.75
CA TYR A 81 -10.59 3.70 11.47
C TYR A 81 -11.20 2.62 10.60
N ASN A 82 -11.20 1.39 11.12
CA ASN A 82 -11.83 0.21 10.54
C ASN A 82 -13.20 0.00 11.17
N PHE A 83 -14.22 -0.24 10.36
CA PHE A 83 -15.54 -0.59 10.87
C PHE A 83 -16.25 -1.62 10.01
N GLN A 84 -17.03 -2.46 10.67
CA GLN A 84 -17.84 -3.47 10.03
C GLN A 84 -19.18 -2.85 9.64
N VAL A 85 -19.44 -2.71 8.34
CA VAL A 85 -20.71 -2.19 7.81
C VAL A 85 -21.81 -3.27 7.88
N SER A 86 -21.43 -4.52 7.60
CA SER A 86 -22.29 -5.70 7.69
C SER A 86 -21.44 -6.97 7.80
N ASP A 87 -22.06 -8.14 8.02
CA ASP A 87 -21.34 -9.43 8.08
C ASP A 87 -20.53 -9.76 6.81
N LYS A 88 -20.73 -9.02 5.71
CA LYS A 88 -20.10 -9.27 4.41
C LYS A 88 -19.30 -8.08 3.88
N LEU A 89 -19.33 -6.94 4.55
CA LEU A 89 -18.69 -5.72 4.10
C LEU A 89 -18.01 -5.04 5.27
N SER A 90 -16.69 -4.88 5.18
CA SER A 90 -15.89 -3.99 6.02
C SER A 90 -15.49 -2.73 5.25
N MET A 91 -15.20 -1.67 5.98
CA MET A 91 -14.74 -0.41 5.44
C MET A 91 -13.64 0.15 6.32
N SER A 92 -12.63 0.74 5.69
CA SER A 92 -11.60 1.55 6.35
C SER A 92 -11.60 2.96 5.77
N VAL A 93 -11.41 3.95 6.62
CA VAL A 93 -11.17 5.33 6.20
C VAL A 93 -9.95 5.87 6.93
N GLY A 94 -9.15 6.67 6.27
CA GLY A 94 -7.94 7.16 6.89
C GLY A 94 -7.21 8.20 6.04
N VAL A 95 -6.02 8.53 6.53
CA VAL A 95 -5.07 9.40 5.85
C VAL A 95 -3.73 8.71 5.77
N MET A 96 -2.98 9.02 4.72
CA MET A 96 -1.64 8.53 4.47
C MET A 96 -0.74 9.67 4.04
N GLN A 97 0.48 9.69 4.52
CA GLN A 97 1.52 10.63 4.11
C GLN A 97 2.69 9.83 3.56
N TYR A 98 3.02 10.07 2.31
CA TYR A 98 4.20 9.54 1.62
C TYR A 98 5.33 10.55 1.75
N ARG A 99 6.51 10.10 2.11
CA ARG A 99 7.70 10.93 2.35
C ARG A 99 8.94 10.22 1.84
N TRP A 100 9.91 11.00 1.43
CA TRP A 100 11.21 10.51 0.96
C TRP A 100 12.33 11.12 1.78
N ASP A 101 13.51 10.51 1.76
CA ASP A 101 14.73 11.02 2.41
C ASP A 101 15.37 12.20 1.65
N ASP A 102 14.85 12.56 0.49
CA ASP A 102 15.18 13.78 -0.23
C ASP A 102 14.20 14.92 0.13
N ASN A 103 14.73 16.07 0.51
CA ASN A 103 13.91 17.23 0.87
C ASN A 103 13.36 18.00 -0.34
N ASP A 104 13.88 17.74 -1.54
CA ASP A 104 13.41 18.36 -2.78
C ASP A 104 12.17 17.63 -3.34
N ILE A 105 11.88 16.40 -2.86
CA ILE A 105 10.65 15.70 -3.16
C ILE A 105 9.55 16.13 -2.17
N GLU A 106 8.49 16.70 -2.70
CA GLU A 106 7.35 17.15 -1.88
C GLU A 106 6.61 15.93 -1.26
N MET A 107 6.22 16.09 -0.01
CA MET A 107 5.38 15.11 0.68
C MET A 107 4.01 15.05 0.01
N VAL A 108 3.52 13.84 -0.25
CA VAL A 108 2.15 13.60 -0.71
C VAL A 108 1.27 13.20 0.49
N GLU A 109 0.08 13.76 0.59
CA GLU A 109 -0.91 13.40 1.61
C GLU A 109 -2.23 13.00 0.94
N GLU A 110 -2.69 11.79 1.26
CA GLU A 110 -3.94 11.26 0.74
C GLU A 110 -4.94 10.99 1.86
N ALA A 111 -6.22 11.27 1.58
CA ALA A 111 -7.34 10.70 2.32
C ALA A 111 -7.88 9.52 1.53
N PHE A 112 -8.16 8.40 2.21
CA PHE A 112 -8.63 7.20 1.52
C PHE A 112 -9.88 6.59 2.16
N ALA A 113 -10.63 5.87 1.32
CA ALA A 113 -11.67 4.94 1.73
C ALA A 113 -11.45 3.60 1.04
N HIS A 114 -11.45 2.52 1.83
CA HIS A 114 -11.31 1.15 1.36
C HIS A 114 -12.53 0.34 1.77
N PHE A 115 -13.11 -0.37 0.83
CA PHE A 115 -14.25 -1.27 1.02
C PHE A 115 -13.81 -2.68 0.70
N SER A 116 -14.07 -3.63 1.60
CA SER A 116 -13.64 -5.01 1.44
C SER A 116 -14.80 -5.98 1.65
N THR A 117 -14.88 -6.94 0.72
CA THR A 117 -15.76 -8.10 0.80
C THR A 117 -14.95 -9.37 0.55
N ARG A 118 -15.63 -10.54 0.63
CA ARG A 118 -15.00 -11.81 0.27
C ARG A 118 -14.52 -11.88 -1.20
N LEU A 119 -15.17 -11.14 -2.12
CA LEU A 119 -14.95 -11.25 -3.57
C LEU A 119 -14.28 -10.01 -4.17
N VAL A 120 -14.48 -8.86 -3.54
CA VAL A 120 -14.12 -7.58 -4.13
C VAL A 120 -13.54 -6.68 -3.05
N ASP A 121 -12.41 -6.04 -3.35
CA ASP A 121 -11.95 -4.85 -2.66
C ASP A 121 -12.03 -3.67 -3.60
N PHE A 122 -12.40 -2.53 -3.06
CA PHE A 122 -12.39 -1.25 -3.76
C PHE A 122 -11.73 -0.20 -2.88
N GLN A 123 -10.81 0.55 -3.45
CA GLN A 123 -10.15 1.68 -2.80
C GLN A 123 -10.34 2.94 -3.63
N TYR A 124 -10.56 4.04 -2.95
CA TYR A 124 -10.48 5.39 -3.50
C TYR A 124 -9.60 6.24 -2.60
N ALA A 125 -8.62 6.90 -3.18
CA ALA A 125 -7.71 7.82 -2.51
C ALA A 125 -7.75 9.18 -3.19
N VAL A 126 -7.74 10.23 -2.41
CA VAL A 126 -7.76 11.63 -2.84
C VAL A 126 -6.50 12.29 -2.32
N ASP A 127 -5.66 12.77 -3.22
CA ASP A 127 -4.54 13.63 -2.85
C ASP A 127 -5.10 14.98 -2.36
N THR A 128 -4.72 15.38 -1.16
CA THR A 128 -5.29 16.58 -0.50
C THR A 128 -4.81 17.89 -1.10
N ASP A 129 -3.71 17.86 -1.83
CA ASP A 129 -3.07 19.04 -2.43
C ASP A 129 -3.21 19.07 -3.97
N ASN A 130 -3.35 17.91 -4.62
CA ASN A 130 -3.42 17.81 -6.09
C ASN A 130 -4.39 16.71 -6.57
N SER A 131 -5.59 17.08 -6.99
CA SER A 131 -6.60 16.14 -7.47
C SER A 131 -6.22 15.36 -8.76
N ASP A 132 -5.16 15.77 -9.46
CA ASP A 132 -4.66 15.02 -10.61
C ASP A 132 -4.01 13.70 -10.18
N ASN A 133 -3.71 13.53 -8.89
CA ASN A 133 -3.18 12.31 -8.29
C ASN A 133 -4.25 11.43 -7.62
N ASP A 134 -5.53 11.81 -7.68
CA ASP A 134 -6.60 10.96 -7.16
C ASP A 134 -6.51 9.56 -7.78
N TYR A 135 -6.85 8.54 -7.01
CA TYR A 135 -6.64 7.17 -7.43
C TYR A 135 -7.80 6.26 -7.05
N MET A 136 -8.14 5.33 -7.94
CA MET A 136 -9.06 4.25 -7.63
C MET A 136 -8.48 2.90 -7.99
N GLU A 137 -8.80 1.89 -7.18
CA GLU A 137 -8.38 0.51 -7.40
C GLU A 137 -9.52 -0.46 -7.11
N LEU A 138 -9.65 -1.44 -7.99
CA LEU A 138 -10.56 -2.57 -7.85
C LEU A 138 -9.76 -3.87 -7.84
N ARG A 139 -9.97 -4.71 -6.82
CA ARG A 139 -9.42 -6.06 -6.73
C ARG A 139 -10.54 -7.08 -6.77
N LEU A 140 -10.44 -8.05 -7.67
CA LEU A 140 -11.36 -9.17 -7.79
C LEU A 140 -10.66 -10.42 -7.26
N LYS A 141 -11.13 -10.95 -6.14
CA LYS A 141 -10.59 -12.14 -5.47
C LYS A 141 -11.23 -13.40 -6.02
N ALA A 142 -10.43 -14.43 -6.24
CA ALA A 142 -10.89 -15.75 -6.65
C ALA A 142 -10.92 -16.72 -5.46
N PRO A 143 -11.99 -16.76 -4.64
CA PRO A 143 -12.06 -17.48 -3.39
C PRO A 143 -12.24 -19.00 -3.56
N PHE A 144 -12.32 -19.48 -4.78
CA PHE A 144 -12.42 -20.91 -5.12
C PHE A 144 -11.04 -21.57 -5.29
N VAL A 145 -9.96 -20.81 -5.14
CA VAL A 145 -8.58 -21.34 -5.20
C VAL A 145 -8.06 -21.44 -3.77
N ASP A 146 -8.18 -22.64 -3.15
CA ASP A 146 -7.84 -22.83 -1.74
C ASP A 146 -6.32 -22.92 -1.47
N VAL A 147 -5.51 -23.13 -2.50
CA VAL A 147 -4.06 -23.38 -2.36
C VAL A 147 -3.24 -22.10 -2.46
N VAL A 148 -3.69 -21.16 -3.28
CA VAL A 148 -3.02 -19.89 -3.58
C VAL A 148 -4.08 -18.80 -3.63
N GLY A 149 -3.83 -17.66 -2.99
CA GLY A 149 -4.64 -16.46 -3.19
C GLY A 149 -4.44 -15.96 -4.63
N VAL A 150 -5.54 -15.63 -5.30
CA VAL A 150 -5.52 -15.11 -6.67
C VAL A 150 -6.39 -13.85 -6.71
N GLU A 151 -5.82 -12.74 -7.16
CA GLU A 151 -6.51 -11.47 -7.29
C GLU A 151 -6.20 -10.84 -8.65
N PHE A 152 -7.24 -10.36 -9.32
CA PHE A 152 -7.12 -9.46 -10.47
C PHE A 152 -7.23 -8.02 -9.96
N VAL A 153 -6.30 -7.18 -10.37
CA VAL A 153 -6.25 -5.78 -9.96
C VAL A 153 -6.44 -4.88 -11.16
N TYR A 154 -7.19 -3.81 -10.98
CA TYR A 154 -7.35 -2.73 -11.94
C TYR A 154 -7.25 -1.41 -11.21
N GLY A 155 -6.30 -0.58 -11.60
CA GLY A 155 -6.09 0.77 -11.08
C GLY A 155 -6.31 1.83 -12.15
N ARG A 156 -6.74 3.03 -11.73
CA ARG A 156 -6.97 4.17 -12.61
C ARG A 156 -6.68 5.50 -11.91
N PHE A 157 -6.05 6.40 -12.65
CA PHE A 157 -5.85 7.81 -12.31
C PHE A 157 -6.82 8.73 -13.06
N PRO A 158 -6.98 10.02 -12.67
CA PRO A 158 -7.89 10.98 -13.32
C PRO A 158 -7.51 11.29 -14.77
N ASP A 159 -6.24 11.18 -15.14
CA ASP A 159 -5.73 11.40 -16.51
C ASP A 159 -6.03 10.23 -17.48
N ASP A 160 -6.91 9.31 -17.05
CA ASP A 160 -7.26 8.07 -17.75
C ASP A 160 -6.12 7.04 -17.85
N SER A 161 -4.96 7.28 -17.24
CA SER A 161 -3.94 6.26 -17.13
C SER A 161 -4.46 5.10 -16.26
N THR A 162 -4.20 3.87 -16.70
CA THR A 162 -4.70 2.66 -16.05
C THR A 162 -3.63 1.60 -15.99
N TRP A 163 -3.73 0.73 -15.00
CA TRP A 163 -2.93 -0.48 -14.95
C TRP A 163 -3.78 -1.69 -14.58
N LYS A 164 -3.27 -2.88 -14.89
CA LYS A 164 -3.90 -4.15 -14.58
C LYS A 164 -2.84 -5.09 -14.02
N GLY A 165 -3.27 -5.96 -13.13
CA GLY A 165 -2.37 -6.93 -12.54
C GLY A 165 -3.05 -8.23 -12.16
N LEU A 166 -2.22 -9.25 -12.02
CA LEU A 166 -2.54 -10.53 -11.41
C LEU A 166 -1.64 -10.68 -10.20
N ASN A 167 -2.23 -10.77 -9.02
CA ASN A 167 -1.52 -11.06 -7.78
C ASN A 167 -1.78 -12.51 -7.37
N LEU A 168 -0.69 -13.26 -7.17
CA LEU A 168 -0.70 -14.60 -6.62
C LEU A 168 -0.03 -14.56 -5.25
N SER A 169 -0.67 -15.11 -4.23
CA SER A 169 -0.13 -15.07 -2.87
C SER A 169 -0.25 -16.42 -2.16
N LYS A 170 0.72 -16.70 -1.29
CA LYS A 170 0.72 -17.87 -0.43
C LYS A 170 1.31 -17.53 0.93
N SER A 171 0.59 -17.90 2.00
CA SER A 171 1.04 -17.75 3.37
C SER A 171 1.37 -19.10 3.99
N TRP A 172 2.46 -19.17 4.76
CA TRP A 172 2.85 -20.30 5.61
C TRP A 172 3.30 -19.74 6.97
N ASP A 173 2.45 -19.92 7.99
CA ASP A 173 2.71 -19.40 9.34
C ASP A 173 3.10 -17.90 9.29
N LYS A 174 4.36 -17.58 9.54
CA LYS A 174 4.90 -16.21 9.54
C LYS A 174 5.47 -15.75 8.19
N VAL A 175 5.45 -16.59 7.16
CA VAL A 175 6.06 -16.28 5.86
C VAL A 175 4.99 -16.11 4.81
N ASP A 176 5.05 -14.99 4.09
CA ASP A 176 4.21 -14.71 2.92
C ASP A 176 5.08 -14.65 1.66
N LEU A 177 4.61 -15.29 0.61
CA LEU A 177 5.16 -15.18 -0.74
C LEU A 177 4.12 -14.55 -1.65
N GLY A 178 4.51 -13.52 -2.37
CA GLY A 178 3.69 -12.81 -3.37
C GLY A 178 4.38 -12.82 -4.74
N LEU A 179 3.60 -13.01 -5.78
CA LEU A 179 3.99 -12.80 -7.17
C LEU A 179 2.98 -11.86 -7.80
N MET A 180 3.43 -10.69 -8.22
CA MET A 180 2.63 -9.72 -8.96
C MET A 180 3.11 -9.69 -10.41
N ILE A 181 2.17 -9.81 -11.34
CA ILE A 181 2.39 -9.63 -12.77
C ILE A 181 1.55 -8.45 -13.19
N MET A 182 2.15 -7.42 -13.74
CA MET A 182 1.45 -6.19 -14.07
C MET A 182 1.71 -5.72 -15.48
N GLU A 183 0.69 -5.10 -16.04
CA GLU A 183 0.70 -4.40 -17.30
C GLU A 183 0.29 -2.96 -17.05
N ASP A 184 1.21 -2.02 -17.33
CA ASP A 184 0.91 -0.58 -17.31
C ASP A 184 0.65 -0.12 -18.75
N ALA A 185 -0.43 0.63 -18.94
CA ALA A 185 -0.85 1.13 -20.26
C ALA A 185 -0.76 2.68 -20.32
N LYS A 186 0.34 3.24 -19.85
CA LYS A 186 0.61 4.67 -19.96
C LYS A 186 1.08 4.98 -21.39
N ASP A 187 0.52 6.01 -22.02
CA ASP A 187 0.87 6.51 -23.36
C ASP A 187 0.73 5.45 -24.49
N GLY A 188 -0.15 4.46 -24.31
CA GLY A 188 -0.39 3.39 -25.30
C GLY A 188 0.74 2.37 -25.43
N GLN A 189 1.71 2.41 -24.52
CA GLN A 189 2.76 1.40 -24.43
C GLN A 189 2.47 0.47 -23.25
N PHE A 190 2.54 -0.83 -23.47
CA PHE A 190 2.47 -1.84 -22.42
C PHE A 190 3.88 -2.20 -21.98
N SER A 191 4.13 -2.07 -20.68
CA SER A 191 5.34 -2.61 -20.04
C SER A 191 4.94 -3.75 -19.11
N ASP A 192 5.50 -4.93 -19.34
CA ASP A 192 5.24 -6.09 -18.49
C ASP A 192 6.21 -6.09 -17.31
N ASN A 193 5.69 -5.91 -16.12
CA ASN A 193 6.49 -5.93 -14.88
C ASN A 193 6.10 -7.14 -14.05
N VAL A 194 7.11 -7.81 -13.49
CA VAL A 194 6.96 -8.95 -12.60
C VAL A 194 7.71 -8.68 -11.30
N SER A 195 7.00 -8.75 -10.19
CA SER A 195 7.58 -8.59 -8.86
C SER A 195 7.36 -9.83 -8.01
N LEU A 196 8.41 -10.32 -7.37
CA LEU A 196 8.37 -11.41 -6.39
C LEU A 196 8.71 -10.84 -5.01
N THR A 197 7.79 -11.04 -4.05
CA THR A 197 7.95 -10.57 -2.68
C THR A 197 8.00 -11.71 -1.71
N LEU A 198 8.95 -11.69 -0.78
CA LEU A 198 9.02 -12.55 0.39
C LEU A 198 8.91 -11.70 1.63
N ALA A 199 7.90 -11.96 2.47
CA ALA A 199 7.69 -11.24 3.71
C ALA A 199 7.70 -12.17 4.92
N TYR A 200 8.14 -11.65 6.08
CA TYR A 200 8.10 -12.30 7.37
C TYR A 200 7.30 -11.45 8.37
N LYS A 201 6.30 -12.05 9.00
CA LYS A 201 5.48 -11.43 10.05
C LYS A 201 6.19 -11.50 11.40
N LEU A 202 6.25 -10.40 12.10
CA LEU A 202 6.88 -10.24 13.42
C LEU A 202 5.99 -10.70 14.57
#